data_8f20efcb7c5994e2cf8143d781e0533d
#
_entry.id   8f20efcb7c5994e2cf8143d781e0533d
#
_cell.length_a   1.000
_cell.length_b   1.000
_cell.length_c   1.000
_cell.angle_alpha   90.00
_cell.angle_beta   90.00
_cell.angle_gamma   90.00
#
_symmetry.space_group_name_H-M   'P 1'
#
loop_
_entity.id
_entity.type
_entity.pdbx_description
1 polymer ?
#
loop_
_entity_poly.entity_id
_entity_poly.type
_entity_poly.pdbx_seq_one_letter_code
_entity_poly.pdbx_strand_id
1 'polypeptide(L)'
;MNKEPYSSLYKILGFYPDNIHLYEQAFLHKSSSVESGDGRWLNNERLEFLGDAVLDAVVADIVYKHFQNKREGFLTNTRSKIVQRETMNRVAVELGLDKMVVYSAKLSSHNNHMYGNALEALIGAIYLDQGYEVCYNFIQNVLIKKHVNLETIARKEVNFKSSLIEWSQKNKLEISFDLIESFTDNDGNPVFQTGVTLSDTQIGV
;
A
#
# COMPACT_ATOMS: atom_id res chain seq x y z
N MET A 1 32.65 -5.54 -12.70
CA MET A 1 31.45 -5.12 -11.98
C MET A 1 30.34 -4.86 -13.01
N ASN A 2 29.29 -5.67 -13.01
CA ASN A 2 28.16 -5.50 -13.93
C ASN A 2 27.41 -4.22 -13.53
N LYS A 3 27.42 -3.20 -14.39
CA LYS A 3 26.75 -1.91 -14.12
C LYS A 3 25.22 -1.92 -14.34
N GLU A 4 24.66 -3.04 -14.81
CA GLU A 4 23.25 -3.09 -15.20
C GLU A 4 22.23 -2.99 -14.04
N PRO A 5 22.39 -3.69 -12.89
CA PRO A 5 21.43 -3.54 -11.80
C PRO A 5 21.43 -2.13 -11.18
N TYR A 6 22.59 -1.47 -11.13
CA TYR A 6 22.72 -0.12 -10.61
C TYR A 6 22.05 0.93 -11.51
N SER A 7 22.09 0.75 -12.84
CA SER A 7 21.49 1.71 -13.76
C SER A 7 19.97 1.69 -13.71
N SER A 8 19.36 0.52 -13.51
CA SER A 8 17.91 0.40 -13.38
C SER A 8 17.43 0.96 -12.06
N LEU A 9 18.14 0.68 -10.97
CA LEU A 9 17.84 1.22 -9.64
C LEU A 9 18.00 2.74 -9.60
N TYR A 10 19.06 3.29 -10.18
CA TYR A 10 19.27 4.74 -10.30
C TYR A 10 18.11 5.44 -11.03
N LYS A 11 17.56 4.85 -12.09
CA LYS A 11 16.43 5.42 -12.83
C LYS A 11 15.17 5.54 -11.96
N ILE A 12 14.99 4.62 -11.03
CA ILE A 12 13.86 4.63 -10.09
C ILE A 12 14.12 5.61 -8.95
N LEU A 13 15.31 5.55 -8.34
CA LEU A 13 15.65 6.32 -7.14
C LEU A 13 15.98 7.78 -7.44
N GLY A 14 16.66 8.06 -8.55
CA GLY A 14 17.22 9.37 -8.86
C GLY A 14 18.56 9.67 -8.16
N PHE A 15 19.08 8.72 -7.37
CA PHE A 15 20.36 8.79 -6.67
C PHE A 15 21.06 7.41 -6.65
N TYR A 16 22.32 7.38 -6.26
CA TYR A 16 23.05 6.13 -6.08
C TYR A 16 23.00 5.67 -4.62
N PRO A 17 22.72 4.37 -4.36
CA PRO A 17 22.82 3.80 -3.02
C PRO A 17 24.23 3.92 -2.43
N ASP A 18 24.33 4.23 -1.15
CA ASP A 18 25.58 4.11 -0.37
C ASP A 18 25.79 2.64 0.04
N ASN A 19 24.69 1.95 0.42
CA ASN A 19 24.68 0.53 0.77
C ASN A 19 23.72 -0.26 -0.13
N ILE A 20 24.24 -0.78 -1.24
CA ILE A 20 23.46 -1.55 -2.21
C ILE A 20 22.78 -2.79 -1.62
N HIS A 21 23.35 -3.41 -0.58
CA HIS A 21 22.82 -4.63 0.01
C HIS A 21 21.43 -4.42 0.67
N LEU A 22 21.12 -3.22 1.14
CA LEU A 22 19.79 -2.89 1.63
C LEU A 22 18.75 -2.99 0.50
N TYR A 23 19.08 -2.55 -0.69
CA TYR A 23 18.20 -2.58 -1.85
C TYR A 23 18.06 -3.99 -2.44
N GLU A 24 19.15 -4.75 -2.48
CA GLU A 24 19.10 -6.17 -2.84
C GLU A 24 18.19 -6.94 -1.89
N GLN A 25 18.29 -6.70 -0.59
CA GLN A 25 17.42 -7.29 0.43
C GLN A 25 15.97 -6.86 0.28
N ALA A 26 15.70 -5.60 -0.08
CA ALA A 26 14.33 -5.09 -0.29
C ALA A 26 13.59 -5.85 -1.41
N PHE A 27 14.30 -6.33 -2.41
CA PHE A 27 13.74 -7.11 -3.51
C PHE A 27 13.72 -8.63 -3.27
N LEU A 28 14.23 -9.11 -2.14
CA LEU A 28 14.28 -10.52 -1.81
C LEU A 28 13.01 -10.94 -1.06
N HIS A 29 12.04 -11.50 -1.79
CA HIS A 29 10.80 -11.99 -1.20
C HIS A 29 11.08 -13.16 -0.23
N LYS A 30 10.28 -13.30 0.82
CA LYS A 30 10.41 -14.35 1.85
C LYS A 30 10.46 -15.78 1.30
N SER A 31 9.84 -16.04 0.16
CA SER A 31 9.90 -17.37 -0.49
C SER A 31 11.27 -17.72 -1.06
N SER A 32 12.15 -16.75 -1.17
CA SER A 32 13.53 -16.89 -1.66
C SER A 32 14.55 -16.41 -0.62
N SER A 33 14.20 -16.47 0.67
CA SER A 33 15.10 -16.10 1.76
C SER A 33 16.45 -16.81 1.65
N VAL A 34 17.52 -16.09 1.95
CA VAL A 34 18.90 -16.57 1.92
C VAL A 34 19.45 -16.60 3.34
N GLU A 35 20.10 -17.69 3.74
CA GLU A 35 20.79 -17.76 5.02
C GLU A 35 22.06 -16.90 4.98
N SER A 36 22.18 -15.98 5.93
CA SER A 36 23.40 -15.19 6.11
C SER A 36 24.44 -15.97 6.89
N GLY A 37 25.72 -15.57 6.81
CA GLY A 37 26.83 -16.26 7.47
C GLY A 37 26.73 -16.34 8.99
N ASP A 38 25.81 -15.64 9.62
CA ASP A 38 25.49 -15.68 11.05
C ASP A 38 24.21 -16.49 11.39
N GLY A 39 23.68 -17.26 10.44
CA GLY A 39 22.51 -18.12 10.61
C GLY A 39 21.17 -17.41 10.58
N ARG A 40 21.10 -16.13 10.22
CA ARG A 40 19.85 -15.39 10.04
C ARG A 40 19.31 -15.55 8.62
N TRP A 41 17.99 -15.63 8.48
CA TRP A 41 17.32 -15.62 7.19
C TRP A 41 17.14 -14.17 6.72
N LEU A 42 17.76 -13.83 5.59
CA LEU A 42 17.61 -12.53 4.94
C LEU A 42 16.45 -12.58 3.94
N ASN A 43 15.55 -11.64 4.08
CA ASN A 43 14.46 -11.34 3.15
C ASN A 43 14.00 -9.89 3.37
N ASN A 44 12.94 -9.48 2.69
CA ASN A 44 12.45 -8.10 2.74
C ASN A 44 11.52 -7.78 3.92
N GLU A 45 11.02 -8.76 4.70
CA GLU A 45 9.95 -8.52 5.70
C GLU A 45 10.32 -7.46 6.76
N ARG A 46 11.57 -7.40 7.20
CA ARG A 46 11.97 -6.38 8.19
C ARG A 46 12.07 -4.98 7.60
N LEU A 47 12.48 -4.86 6.34
CA LEU A 47 12.49 -3.59 5.61
C LEU A 47 11.08 -3.14 5.26
N GLU A 48 10.20 -4.06 4.87
CA GLU A 48 8.76 -3.85 4.66
C GLU A 48 8.12 -3.26 5.91
N PHE A 49 8.29 -3.89 7.08
CA PHE A 49 7.77 -3.40 8.36
C PHE A 49 8.20 -1.94 8.66
N LEU A 50 9.48 -1.63 8.44
CA LEU A 50 10.00 -0.26 8.67
C LEU A 50 9.46 0.71 7.62
N GLY A 51 9.46 0.30 6.36
CA GLY A 51 9.04 1.13 5.23
C GLY A 51 7.56 1.48 5.25
N ASP A 52 6.70 0.54 5.65
CA ASP A 52 5.27 0.79 5.87
C ASP A 52 5.05 1.92 6.89
N ALA A 53 5.71 1.87 8.04
CA ALA A 53 5.61 2.91 9.05
C ALA A 53 6.12 4.28 8.57
N VAL A 54 7.22 4.31 7.82
CA VAL A 54 7.78 5.55 7.24
C VAL A 54 6.86 6.10 6.16
N LEU A 55 6.34 5.25 5.28
CA LEU A 55 5.38 5.62 4.24
C LEU A 55 4.13 6.24 4.83
N ASP A 56 3.55 5.60 5.85
CA ASP A 56 2.36 6.09 6.55
C ASP A 56 2.58 7.50 7.15
N ALA A 57 3.71 7.71 7.82
CA ALA A 57 4.05 8.99 8.40
C ALA A 57 4.23 10.10 7.34
N VAL A 58 4.95 9.80 6.27
CA VAL A 58 5.21 10.76 5.18
C VAL A 58 3.92 11.09 4.42
N VAL A 59 3.10 10.07 4.11
CA VAL A 59 1.81 10.29 3.42
C VAL A 59 0.86 11.09 4.29
N ALA A 60 0.84 10.84 5.62
CA ALA A 60 0.04 11.63 6.56
C ALA A 60 0.45 13.12 6.53
N ASP A 61 1.74 13.41 6.54
CA ASP A 61 2.26 14.79 6.44
C ASP A 61 1.88 15.45 5.10
N ILE A 62 2.03 14.74 3.99
CA ILE A 62 1.66 15.24 2.65
C ILE A 62 0.17 15.55 2.57
N VAL A 63 -0.69 14.62 3.02
CA VAL A 63 -2.15 14.77 3.01
C VAL A 63 -2.58 15.93 3.92
N TYR A 64 -2.00 16.03 5.11
CA TYR A 64 -2.25 17.12 6.05
C TYR A 64 -1.92 18.50 5.45
N LYS A 65 -0.76 18.63 4.82
CA LYS A 65 -0.32 19.89 4.18
C LYS A 65 -1.14 20.23 2.93
N HIS A 66 -1.56 19.21 2.17
CA HIS A 66 -2.33 19.42 0.94
C HIS A 66 -3.79 19.82 1.21
N PHE A 67 -4.44 19.21 2.19
CA PHE A 67 -5.86 19.41 2.49
C PHE A 67 -6.06 20.21 3.80
N GLN A 68 -5.52 21.40 3.89
CA GLN A 68 -5.46 22.23 5.10
C GLN A 68 -6.83 22.52 5.76
N ASN A 69 -7.92 22.55 4.96
CA ASN A 69 -9.26 22.89 5.46
C ASN A 69 -10.13 21.63 5.70
N LYS A 70 -9.56 20.43 5.64
CA LYS A 70 -10.31 19.17 5.85
C LYS A 70 -10.19 18.68 7.29
N ARG A 71 -11.25 17.96 7.74
CA ARG A 71 -11.28 17.36 9.08
C ARG A 71 -10.48 16.06 9.13
N GLU A 72 -10.16 15.62 10.34
CA GLU A 72 -9.37 14.43 10.63
C GLU A 72 -9.87 13.19 9.86
N GLY A 73 -11.17 12.88 9.93
CA GLY A 73 -11.72 11.70 9.24
C GLY A 73 -11.50 11.69 7.72
N PHE A 74 -11.54 12.86 7.06
CA PHE A 74 -11.19 12.98 5.64
C PHE A 74 -9.70 12.68 5.40
N LEU A 75 -8.81 13.21 6.26
CA LEU A 75 -7.36 13.00 6.14
C LEU A 75 -7.00 11.53 6.35
N THR A 76 -7.56 10.90 7.37
CA THR A 76 -7.37 9.49 7.68
C THR A 76 -7.86 8.59 6.54
N ASN A 77 -9.06 8.85 6.00
CA ASN A 77 -9.60 8.09 4.87
C ASN A 77 -8.76 8.28 3.60
N THR A 78 -8.31 9.51 3.32
CA THR A 78 -7.46 9.80 2.14
C THR A 78 -6.11 9.10 2.26
N ARG A 79 -5.44 9.18 3.43
CA ARG A 79 -4.19 8.44 3.68
C ARG A 79 -4.39 6.96 3.44
N SER A 80 -5.39 6.34 4.07
CA SER A 80 -5.66 4.89 3.94
C SER A 80 -5.86 4.45 2.49
N LYS A 81 -6.52 5.26 1.66
CA LYS A 81 -6.68 4.99 0.22
C LYS A 81 -5.36 5.06 -0.55
N ILE A 82 -4.45 5.93 -0.14
CA ILE A 82 -3.14 6.07 -0.78
C ILE A 82 -2.27 4.87 -0.46
N VAL A 83 -2.16 4.50 0.83
CA VAL A 83 -1.28 3.42 1.28
C VAL A 83 -1.90 2.02 1.19
N GLN A 84 -3.16 1.92 0.75
CA GLN A 84 -3.80 0.61 0.62
C GLN A 84 -3.04 -0.30 -0.36
N ARG A 85 -3.05 -1.57 -0.07
CA ARG A 85 -2.33 -2.63 -0.79
C ARG A 85 -2.49 -2.59 -2.31
N GLU A 86 -3.71 -2.36 -2.80
CA GLU A 86 -4.00 -2.26 -4.23
C GLU A 86 -3.23 -1.09 -4.89
N THR A 87 -3.23 0.08 -4.25
CA THR A 87 -2.51 1.26 -4.75
C THR A 87 -1.01 1.01 -4.75
N MET A 88 -0.45 0.45 -3.66
CA MET A 88 0.99 0.17 -3.57
C MET A 88 1.45 -0.86 -4.58
N ASN A 89 0.67 -1.93 -4.81
CA ASN A 89 0.97 -2.90 -5.85
C ASN A 89 0.98 -2.27 -7.25
N ARG A 90 -0.03 -1.48 -7.58
CA ARG A 90 -0.10 -0.78 -8.86
C ARG A 90 1.12 0.12 -9.07
N VAL A 91 1.45 0.94 -8.07
CA VAL A 91 2.60 1.85 -8.12
C VAL A 91 3.92 1.07 -8.26
N ALA A 92 4.07 -0.03 -7.54
CA ALA A 92 5.26 -0.89 -7.64
C ALA A 92 5.46 -1.42 -9.07
N VAL A 93 4.39 -1.89 -9.73
CA VAL A 93 4.45 -2.36 -11.12
C VAL A 93 4.75 -1.20 -12.08
N GLU A 94 4.12 -0.04 -11.91
CA GLU A 94 4.37 1.16 -12.73
C GLU A 94 5.83 1.65 -12.61
N LEU A 95 6.46 1.44 -11.45
CA LEU A 95 7.89 1.70 -11.23
C LEU A 95 8.80 0.62 -11.82
N GLY A 96 8.25 -0.53 -12.26
CA GLY A 96 9.01 -1.64 -12.81
C GLY A 96 9.63 -2.56 -11.74
N LEU A 97 9.17 -2.48 -10.47
CA LEU A 97 9.69 -3.33 -9.38
C LEU A 97 9.34 -4.80 -9.58
N ASP A 98 8.27 -5.11 -10.31
CA ASP A 98 7.89 -6.47 -10.71
C ASP A 98 9.03 -7.25 -11.39
N LYS A 99 9.93 -6.54 -12.08
CA LYS A 99 11.10 -7.11 -12.77
C LYS A 99 12.33 -7.27 -11.87
N MET A 100 12.28 -6.72 -10.67
CA MET A 100 13.40 -6.71 -9.72
C MET A 100 13.19 -7.68 -8.54
N VAL A 101 11.93 -8.01 -8.22
CA VAL A 101 11.61 -8.91 -7.10
C VAL A 101 12.07 -10.33 -7.39
N VAL A 102 12.86 -10.87 -6.49
CA VAL A 102 13.34 -12.26 -6.51
C VAL A 102 12.42 -13.12 -5.65
N TYR A 103 11.76 -14.09 -6.25
CA TYR A 103 10.85 -15.01 -5.57
C TYR A 103 10.94 -16.44 -6.11
N SER A 104 10.50 -17.41 -5.31
CA SER A 104 10.50 -18.83 -5.73
C SER A 104 9.47 -19.10 -6.82
N ALA A 105 9.88 -19.82 -7.86
CA ALA A 105 9.00 -20.25 -8.97
C ALA A 105 7.79 -21.11 -8.53
N LYS A 106 7.79 -21.62 -7.29
CA LYS A 106 6.65 -22.36 -6.73
C LYS A 106 5.49 -21.46 -6.28
N LEU A 107 5.70 -20.14 -6.19
CA LEU A 107 4.60 -19.20 -5.94
C LEU A 107 3.74 -19.11 -7.22
N SER A 108 2.44 -19.42 -7.08
CA SER A 108 1.49 -19.18 -8.16
C SER A 108 1.40 -17.68 -8.46
N SER A 109 1.18 -17.33 -9.73
CA SER A 109 1.06 -15.96 -10.23
C SER A 109 -0.06 -15.10 -9.59
N HIS A 110 -0.84 -15.67 -8.67
CA HIS A 110 -1.94 -15.00 -7.96
C HIS A 110 -1.48 -14.17 -6.75
N ASN A 111 -0.20 -14.22 -6.37
CA ASN A 111 0.29 -13.47 -5.20
C ASN A 111 0.77 -12.06 -5.59
N ASN A 112 -0.14 -11.25 -6.16
CA ASN A 112 0.14 -9.88 -6.61
C ASN A 112 0.58 -8.93 -5.47
N HIS A 113 0.48 -9.35 -4.22
CA HIS A 113 0.81 -8.51 -3.06
C HIS A 113 2.31 -8.31 -2.83
N MET A 114 3.14 -9.18 -3.40
CA MET A 114 4.60 -9.14 -3.21
C MET A 114 5.26 -7.86 -3.74
N TYR A 115 4.67 -7.23 -4.74
CA TYR A 115 5.24 -6.01 -5.33
C TYR A 115 5.03 -4.78 -4.44
N GLY A 116 3.87 -4.65 -3.81
CA GLY A 116 3.61 -3.62 -2.81
C GLY A 116 4.54 -3.76 -1.59
N ASN A 117 4.68 -4.98 -1.09
CA ASN A 117 5.62 -5.28 0.01
C ASN A 117 7.07 -4.93 -0.37
N ALA A 118 7.47 -5.19 -1.62
CA ALA A 118 8.80 -4.79 -2.11
C ALA A 118 8.96 -3.27 -2.22
N LEU A 119 7.89 -2.53 -2.55
CA LEU A 119 7.90 -1.07 -2.55
C LEU A 119 8.06 -0.51 -1.13
N GLU A 120 7.32 -1.05 -0.17
CA GLU A 120 7.49 -0.68 1.24
C GLU A 120 8.91 -1.03 1.73
N ALA A 121 9.42 -2.21 1.41
CA ALA A 121 10.79 -2.59 1.73
C ALA A 121 11.84 -1.66 1.08
N LEU A 122 11.60 -1.21 -0.15
CA LEU A 122 12.44 -0.22 -0.83
C LEU A 122 12.45 1.11 -0.08
N ILE A 123 11.29 1.57 0.40
CA ILE A 123 11.17 2.77 1.23
C ILE A 123 11.97 2.60 2.52
N GLY A 124 11.88 1.44 3.18
CA GLY A 124 12.68 1.11 4.36
C GLY A 124 14.18 1.12 4.09
N ALA A 125 14.60 0.60 2.92
CA ALA A 125 16.01 0.63 2.48
C ALA A 125 16.49 2.07 2.25
N ILE A 126 15.73 2.90 1.54
CA ILE A 126 16.05 4.32 1.31
C ILE A 126 16.19 5.06 2.64
N TYR A 127 15.25 4.84 3.57
CA TYR A 127 15.29 5.47 4.88
C TYR A 127 16.56 5.12 5.67
N LEU A 128 16.97 3.86 5.67
CA LEU A 128 18.18 3.41 6.38
C LEU A 128 19.45 3.88 5.71
N ASP A 129 19.48 3.94 4.38
CA ASP A 129 20.66 4.28 3.59
C ASP A 129 20.88 5.79 3.50
N GLN A 130 19.83 6.56 3.25
CA GLN A 130 19.90 7.98 2.89
C GLN A 130 19.22 8.91 3.90
N GLY A 131 18.55 8.34 4.91
CA GLY A 131 17.84 9.11 5.93
C GLY A 131 16.47 9.63 5.52
N TYR A 132 15.82 10.32 6.46
CA TYR A 132 14.41 10.72 6.34
C TYR A 132 14.14 11.69 5.18
N GLU A 133 14.99 12.71 4.99
CA GLU A 133 14.74 13.74 3.97
C GLU A 133 14.75 13.21 2.54
N VAL A 134 15.72 12.35 2.22
CA VAL A 134 15.81 11.71 0.88
C VAL A 134 14.63 10.76 0.70
N CYS A 135 14.26 10.00 1.72
CA CYS A 135 13.11 9.12 1.71
C CYS A 135 11.79 9.90 1.52
N TYR A 136 11.59 10.99 2.24
CA TYR A 136 10.46 11.90 2.09
C TYR A 136 10.36 12.43 0.65
N ASN A 137 11.46 12.91 0.09
CA ASN A 137 11.52 13.43 -1.27
C ASN A 137 11.22 12.35 -2.31
N PHE A 138 11.67 11.12 -2.10
CA PHE A 138 11.35 9.99 -2.96
C PHE A 138 9.84 9.69 -2.94
N ILE A 139 9.24 9.57 -1.76
CA ILE A 139 7.80 9.34 -1.61
C ILE A 139 7.02 10.48 -2.25
N GLN A 140 7.34 11.73 -1.95
CA GLN A 140 6.61 12.88 -2.47
C GLN A 140 6.72 13.02 -3.99
N ASN A 141 7.93 12.96 -4.54
CA ASN A 141 8.18 13.32 -5.93
C ASN A 141 8.06 12.13 -6.89
N VAL A 142 8.37 10.91 -6.42
CA VAL A 142 8.31 9.71 -7.26
C VAL A 142 6.98 8.99 -7.06
N LEU A 143 6.56 8.68 -5.81
CA LEU A 143 5.32 7.96 -5.60
C LEU A 143 4.10 8.86 -5.79
N ILE A 144 3.99 9.93 -5.00
CA ILE A 144 2.76 10.73 -4.95
C ILE A 144 2.60 11.53 -6.24
N LYS A 145 3.54 12.40 -6.59
CA LYS A 145 3.37 13.31 -7.75
C LYS A 145 3.22 12.60 -9.09
N LYS A 146 3.86 11.44 -9.29
CA LYS A 146 3.84 10.76 -10.59
C LYS A 146 2.75 9.69 -10.70
N HIS A 147 2.42 9.01 -9.60
CA HIS A 147 1.57 7.82 -9.64
C HIS A 147 0.28 7.93 -8.84
N VAL A 148 0.15 8.98 -7.99
CA VAL A 148 -1.01 9.17 -7.13
C VAL A 148 -1.65 10.53 -7.37
N ASN A 149 -2.87 10.55 -7.91
CA ASN A 149 -3.64 11.80 -8.01
C ASN A 149 -4.43 11.99 -6.71
N LEU A 150 -3.94 12.88 -5.83
CA LEU A 150 -4.51 13.13 -4.51
C LEU A 150 -5.99 13.53 -4.57
N GLU A 151 -6.37 14.41 -5.51
CA GLU A 151 -7.75 14.87 -5.67
C GLU A 151 -8.68 13.74 -6.11
N THR A 152 -8.24 12.92 -7.06
CA THR A 152 -9.01 11.78 -7.55
C THR A 152 -9.19 10.72 -6.46
N ILE A 153 -8.12 10.39 -5.73
CA ILE A 153 -8.17 9.41 -4.63
C ILE A 153 -9.04 9.93 -3.49
N ALA A 154 -8.92 11.21 -3.14
CA ALA A 154 -9.73 11.81 -2.10
C ALA A 154 -11.24 11.76 -2.41
N ARG A 155 -11.62 11.92 -3.69
CA ARG A 155 -13.03 11.86 -4.14
C ARG A 155 -13.56 10.43 -4.30
N LYS A 156 -12.68 9.43 -4.49
CA LYS A 156 -13.11 8.05 -4.68
C LYS A 156 -13.75 7.55 -3.37
N GLU A 157 -15.05 7.40 -3.38
CA GLU A 157 -15.78 6.77 -2.26
C GLU A 157 -15.44 5.28 -2.25
N VAL A 158 -14.80 4.82 -1.20
CA VAL A 158 -14.39 3.40 -1.06
C VAL A 158 -15.17 2.72 0.05
N ASN A 159 -15.72 3.50 0.98
CA ASN A 159 -16.41 2.97 2.14
C ASN A 159 -17.87 3.48 2.19
N PHE A 160 -18.65 3.05 1.22
CA PHE A 160 -20.08 3.41 1.12
C PHE A 160 -20.87 3.05 2.39
N LYS A 161 -20.52 1.94 3.04
CA LYS A 161 -21.17 1.52 4.30
C LYS A 161 -20.95 2.55 5.40
N SER A 162 -19.70 2.97 5.64
CA SER A 162 -19.40 3.99 6.67
C SER A 162 -20.04 5.33 6.33
N SER A 163 -19.97 5.77 5.07
CA SER A 163 -20.62 7.01 4.62
C SER A 163 -22.14 6.99 4.84
N LEU A 164 -22.76 5.84 4.60
CA LEU A 164 -24.19 5.67 4.83
C LEU A 164 -24.53 5.69 6.32
N ILE A 165 -23.70 5.05 7.16
CA ILE A 165 -23.86 5.09 8.63
C ILE A 165 -23.70 6.52 9.16
N GLU A 166 -22.65 7.24 8.74
CA GLU A 166 -22.43 8.63 9.15
C GLU A 166 -23.57 9.55 8.72
N TRP A 167 -24.06 9.35 7.49
CA TRP A 167 -25.19 10.10 6.97
C TRP A 167 -26.48 9.81 7.77
N SER A 168 -26.77 8.55 8.09
CA SER A 168 -27.94 8.16 8.87
C SER A 168 -27.90 8.76 10.28
N GLN A 169 -26.76 8.68 10.97
CA GLN A 169 -26.55 9.28 12.28
C GLN A 169 -26.76 10.80 12.27
N LYS A 170 -26.21 11.50 11.26
CA LYS A 170 -26.37 12.95 11.08
C LYS A 170 -27.83 13.34 10.89
N ASN A 171 -28.61 12.50 10.19
CA ASN A 171 -30.04 12.74 9.93
C ASN A 171 -30.95 12.10 10.99
N LYS A 172 -30.39 11.48 12.04
CA LYS A 172 -31.13 10.79 13.11
C LYS A 172 -32.04 9.68 12.58
N LEU A 173 -31.60 8.98 11.56
CA LEU A 173 -32.28 7.84 10.97
C LEU A 173 -31.63 6.55 11.48
N GLU A 174 -32.44 5.56 11.77
CA GLU A 174 -31.97 4.24 12.16
C GLU A 174 -31.59 3.44 10.93
N ILE A 175 -30.41 2.78 10.96
CA ILE A 175 -29.92 1.93 9.88
C ILE A 175 -29.52 0.57 10.43
N SER A 176 -29.95 -0.49 9.75
CA SER A 176 -29.51 -1.86 10.02
C SER A 176 -28.92 -2.52 8.77
N PHE A 177 -28.07 -3.52 9.02
CA PHE A 177 -27.46 -4.37 8.00
C PHE A 177 -27.71 -5.83 8.38
N ASP A 178 -28.65 -6.45 7.70
CA ASP A 178 -29.12 -7.79 8.04
C ASP A 178 -28.59 -8.80 7.02
N LEU A 179 -27.95 -9.86 7.50
CA LEU A 179 -27.45 -10.93 6.63
C LEU A 179 -28.66 -11.66 6.00
N ILE A 180 -28.73 -11.63 4.66
CA ILE A 180 -29.75 -12.35 3.89
C ILE A 180 -29.27 -13.75 3.56
N GLU A 181 -28.06 -13.87 3.02
CA GLU A 181 -27.51 -15.13 2.56
C GLU A 181 -25.98 -15.14 2.71
N SER A 182 -25.42 -16.34 2.92
CA SER A 182 -23.98 -16.57 2.85
C SER A 182 -23.71 -17.82 2.02
N PHE A 183 -22.76 -17.70 1.08
CA PHE A 183 -22.34 -18.81 0.24
C PHE A 183 -20.84 -18.70 -0.06
N THR A 184 -20.29 -19.73 -0.69
CA THR A 184 -18.89 -19.73 -1.12
C THR A 184 -18.85 -19.57 -2.63
N ASP A 185 -18.01 -18.67 -3.14
CA ASP A 185 -17.83 -18.47 -4.56
C ASP A 185 -17.07 -19.62 -5.23
N ASN A 186 -16.90 -19.55 -6.55
CA ASN A 186 -16.21 -20.60 -7.34
C ASN A 186 -14.71 -20.71 -6.99
N ASP A 187 -14.14 -19.69 -6.34
CA ASP A 187 -12.73 -19.63 -5.93
C ASP A 187 -12.54 -20.03 -4.45
N GLY A 188 -13.63 -20.44 -3.77
CA GLY A 188 -13.61 -20.87 -2.37
C GLY A 188 -13.67 -19.76 -1.34
N ASN A 189 -13.97 -18.52 -1.72
CA ASN A 189 -14.08 -17.40 -0.80
C ASN A 189 -15.50 -17.28 -0.26
N PRO A 190 -15.69 -16.94 1.04
CA PRO A 190 -17.00 -16.68 1.61
C PRO A 190 -17.58 -15.37 1.06
N VAL A 191 -18.81 -15.43 0.57
CA VAL A 191 -19.59 -14.29 0.08
C VAL A 191 -20.81 -14.11 0.99
N PHE A 192 -21.04 -12.86 1.40
CA PHE A 192 -22.17 -12.50 2.28
C PHE A 192 -23.05 -11.48 1.57
N GLN A 193 -24.32 -11.81 1.38
CA GLN A 193 -25.32 -10.89 0.88
C GLN A 193 -26.04 -10.23 2.06
N THR A 194 -26.04 -8.90 2.09
CA THR A 194 -26.52 -8.14 3.23
C THR A 194 -27.60 -7.14 2.79
N GLY A 195 -28.77 -7.22 3.38
CA GLY A 195 -29.82 -6.22 3.24
C GLY A 195 -29.50 -4.95 4.01
N VAL A 196 -29.85 -3.81 3.44
CA VAL A 196 -29.70 -2.50 4.08
C VAL A 196 -31.08 -1.93 4.32
N THR A 197 -31.43 -1.69 5.59
CA THR A 197 -32.74 -1.13 5.99
C THR A 197 -32.53 0.23 6.65
N LEU A 198 -33.33 1.21 6.24
CA LEU A 198 -33.34 2.57 6.79
C LEU A 198 -34.76 2.87 7.32
N SER A 199 -34.87 3.10 8.64
CA SER A 199 -36.14 3.39 9.30
C SER A 199 -37.27 2.46 8.82
N ASP A 200 -37.07 1.14 8.93
CA ASP A 200 -38.00 0.06 8.55
C ASP A 200 -38.23 -0.13 7.02
N THR A 201 -37.50 0.62 6.18
CA THR A 201 -37.61 0.46 4.73
C THR A 201 -36.29 -0.14 4.19
N GLN A 202 -36.37 -1.29 3.53
CA GLN A 202 -35.24 -1.87 2.84
C GLN A 202 -34.86 -1.02 1.61
N ILE A 203 -33.63 -0.49 1.59
CA ILE A 203 -33.15 0.43 0.56
C ILE A 203 -32.13 -0.19 -0.39
N GLY A 204 -31.63 -1.40 -0.07
CA GLY A 204 -30.65 -2.10 -0.89
C GLY A 204 -30.36 -3.52 -0.40
N VAL A 205 -29.65 -4.27 -1.26
CA VAL A 205 -29.09 -5.61 -0.99
C VAL A 205 -27.68 -5.67 -1.52
#